data_6d328d25687fe5e8bdb697baab911d4b
#
_entry.id   6d328d25687fe5e8bdb697baab911d4b
#
_cell.length_a   1.000
_cell.length_b   1.000
_cell.length_c   1.000
_cell.angle_alpha   90.00
_cell.angle_beta   90.00
_cell.angle_gamma   90.00
#
_symmetry.space_group_name_H-M   'P 1'
#
loop_
_entity.id
_entity.type
_entity.pdbx_description
1 polymer ?
#
loop_
_entity_poly.entity_id
_entity_poly.type
_entity_poly.pdbx_seq_one_letter_code
_entity_poly.pdbx_strand_id
1 'polypeptide(L)'
;MVRSTIFRLTVLLAGIGLAVSSLAAYGQSDTSHRGRKYKAPPATGRIEVTILKDVNGKPIENAAVIFHPMQGEKDEGNMELKTNEDGKTIIDVLPIGAMVRMQVIAKGFQTFGDDYKIDKADMAIEIRMKRPGEQYSIYKKHEAAQEGGKDAAPAKAPDSSAPPK
;
A
#
# COMPACT_ATOMS: atom_id res chain seq x y z
N MET A 1 -9.90 83.52 38.06
CA MET A 1 -8.75 82.76 37.60
C MET A 1 -8.94 81.22 37.70
N VAL A 2 -9.86 80.70 38.43
CA VAL A 2 -10.04 79.24 38.68
C VAL A 2 -10.69 78.46 37.47
N ARG A 3 -11.57 79.13 36.72
CA ARG A 3 -12.28 78.48 35.56
C ARG A 3 -11.37 78.10 34.37
N SER A 4 -10.31 78.84 34.15
CA SER A 4 -9.39 78.62 33.04
C SER A 4 -8.47 77.40 33.26
N THR A 5 -8.11 77.12 34.49
CA THR A 5 -7.25 76.00 34.86
C THR A 5 -8.00 74.66 34.80
N ILE A 6 -9.30 74.60 35.15
CA ILE A 6 -10.12 73.42 35.10
C ILE A 6 -10.36 73.00 33.65
N PHE A 7 -10.61 73.95 32.73
CA PHE A 7 -10.82 73.65 31.29
C PHE A 7 -9.55 73.16 30.64
N ARG A 8 -8.38 73.63 30.98
CA ARG A 8 -7.09 73.12 30.47
C ARG A 8 -6.77 71.71 30.98
N LEU A 9 -7.14 71.40 32.22
CA LEU A 9 -6.92 70.11 32.82
C LEU A 9 -7.83 69.05 32.21
N THR A 10 -9.10 69.35 31.92
CA THR A 10 -10.05 68.44 31.28
C THR A 10 -9.67 68.16 29.83
N VAL A 11 -9.15 69.13 29.08
CA VAL A 11 -8.70 68.94 27.70
C VAL A 11 -7.46 68.03 27.67
N LEU A 12 -6.56 68.15 28.64
CA LEU A 12 -5.34 67.32 28.75
C LEU A 12 -5.63 65.91 29.13
N LEU A 13 -6.59 65.67 30.03
CA LEU A 13 -7.07 64.30 30.37
C LEU A 13 -7.83 63.60 29.21
N ALA A 14 -8.61 64.33 28.42
CA ALA A 14 -9.28 63.82 27.25
C ALA A 14 -8.29 63.44 26.16
N GLY A 15 -7.20 64.16 25.97
CA GLY A 15 -6.15 63.86 24.99
C GLY A 15 -5.38 62.56 25.32
N ILE A 16 -5.09 62.28 26.58
CA ILE A 16 -4.40 61.08 27.03
C ILE A 16 -5.30 59.84 26.86
N GLY A 17 -6.61 59.97 27.09
CA GLY A 17 -7.57 58.86 26.88
C GLY A 17 -7.68 58.40 25.43
N LEU A 18 -7.56 59.33 24.45
CA LEU A 18 -7.60 58.98 23.05
C LEU A 18 -6.30 58.31 22.53
N ALA A 19 -5.16 58.65 23.13
CA ALA A 19 -3.87 58.06 22.73
C ALA A 19 -3.69 56.63 23.20
N VAL A 20 -4.31 56.18 24.30
CA VAL A 20 -4.19 54.84 24.84
C VAL A 20 -5.09 53.84 24.08
N SER A 21 -6.21 54.30 23.51
CA SER A 21 -7.11 53.42 22.74
C SER A 21 -6.58 53.02 21.38
N SER A 22 -5.57 53.68 20.83
CA SER A 22 -4.98 53.34 19.53
C SER A 22 -3.90 52.22 19.58
N LEU A 23 -3.37 51.88 20.78
CA LEU A 23 -2.38 50.80 20.90
C LEU A 23 -2.99 49.39 20.99
N ALA A 24 -4.29 49.24 21.19
CA ALA A 24 -4.94 47.95 21.29
C ALA A 24 -5.26 47.29 19.93
N ALA A 25 -5.06 47.98 18.81
CA ALA A 25 -5.41 47.50 17.48
C ALA A 25 -4.32 46.73 16.73
N TYR A 26 -3.09 46.68 17.27
CA TYR A 26 -1.95 46.01 16.60
C TYR A 26 -1.73 44.55 17.04
N GLY A 27 -2.59 43.99 17.89
CA GLY A 27 -2.44 42.65 18.46
C GLY A 27 -3.27 41.56 17.83
N GLN A 28 -4.08 41.85 16.82
CA GLN A 28 -4.79 40.77 16.07
C GLN A 28 -3.92 40.31 14.89
N SER A 29 -2.85 39.58 15.20
CA SER A 29 -2.22 38.74 14.22
C SER A 29 -3.25 37.72 13.76
N ASP A 30 -3.58 37.81 12.48
CA ASP A 30 -4.47 36.91 11.74
C ASP A 30 -3.95 35.47 11.87
N THR A 31 -4.37 34.78 12.94
CA THR A 31 -4.08 33.33 13.14
C THR A 31 -4.97 32.46 12.27
N SER A 32 -5.81 33.05 11.38
CA SER A 32 -6.73 32.32 10.51
C SER A 32 -6.04 31.53 9.40
N HIS A 33 -4.71 31.68 9.19
CA HIS A 33 -4.01 30.99 8.10
C HIS A 33 -3.15 29.79 8.54
N ARG A 34 -3.11 29.43 9.82
CA ARG A 34 -2.32 28.28 10.30
C ARG A 34 -3.12 26.98 10.54
N GLY A 35 -4.41 27.00 10.41
CA GLY A 35 -5.22 25.80 10.44
C GLY A 35 -5.22 25.14 9.07
N ARG A 36 -4.42 24.09 8.83
CA ARG A 36 -4.76 23.15 7.76
C ARG A 36 -6.21 22.73 8.02
N LYS A 37 -7.11 23.09 7.11
CA LYS A 37 -8.50 22.66 7.21
C LYS A 37 -8.48 21.12 7.33
N TYR A 38 -8.84 20.60 8.51
CA TYR A 38 -8.95 19.18 8.74
C TYR A 38 -9.97 18.63 7.72
N LYS A 39 -9.51 17.79 6.83
CA LYS A 39 -10.37 17.02 5.92
C LYS A 39 -10.52 15.65 6.58
N ALA A 40 -11.75 15.30 6.95
CA ALA A 40 -12.03 13.97 7.49
C ALA A 40 -11.53 12.90 6.49
N PRO A 41 -10.87 11.82 6.97
CA PRO A 41 -10.47 10.73 6.11
C PRO A 41 -11.71 10.12 5.43
N PRO A 42 -11.57 9.53 4.24
CA PRO A 42 -12.65 8.83 3.57
C PRO A 42 -13.16 7.67 4.44
N ALA A 43 -14.42 7.31 4.27
CA ALA A 43 -14.97 6.12 4.92
C ALA A 43 -14.22 4.87 4.42
N THR A 44 -13.86 3.97 5.35
CA THR A 44 -13.14 2.74 5.05
C THR A 44 -14.06 1.53 5.12
N GLY A 45 -13.76 0.49 4.32
CA GLY A 45 -14.42 -0.80 4.35
C GLY A 45 -13.59 -1.83 5.10
N ARG A 46 -14.28 -2.78 5.75
CA ARG A 46 -13.71 -3.98 6.35
C ARG A 46 -13.79 -5.12 5.33
N ILE A 47 -12.66 -5.72 5.03
CA ILE A 47 -12.58 -6.84 4.09
C ILE A 47 -12.03 -8.05 4.82
N GLU A 48 -12.82 -9.13 4.87
CA GLU A 48 -12.39 -10.44 5.32
C GLU A 48 -12.02 -11.28 4.12
N VAL A 49 -10.77 -11.75 4.07
CA VAL A 49 -10.28 -12.63 3.01
C VAL A 49 -10.05 -14.01 3.58
N THR A 50 -10.66 -15.04 2.97
CA THR A 50 -10.49 -16.45 3.33
C THR A 50 -9.75 -17.18 2.22
N ILE A 51 -8.63 -17.82 2.55
CA ILE A 51 -7.77 -18.53 1.60
C ILE A 51 -7.90 -20.03 1.83
N LEU A 52 -8.36 -20.75 0.80
CA LEU A 52 -8.60 -22.17 0.84
C LEU A 52 -7.79 -22.91 -0.23
N LYS A 53 -7.51 -24.18 0.01
CA LYS A 53 -6.95 -25.11 -0.99
C LYS A 53 -8.05 -25.52 -1.95
N ASP A 54 -7.85 -25.34 -3.25
CA ASP A 54 -8.83 -25.69 -4.30
C ASP A 54 -9.22 -27.18 -4.26
N VAL A 55 -8.26 -28.07 -3.96
CA VAL A 55 -8.45 -29.54 -4.02
C VAL A 55 -9.39 -30.06 -2.92
N ASN A 56 -9.38 -29.49 -1.72
CA ASN A 56 -10.09 -30.05 -0.56
C ASN A 56 -10.78 -29.03 0.33
N GLY A 57 -10.78 -27.75 -0.05
CA GLY A 57 -11.40 -26.67 0.71
C GLY A 57 -10.80 -26.39 2.09
N LYS A 58 -9.64 -27.00 2.42
CA LYS A 58 -8.99 -26.74 3.73
C LYS A 58 -8.32 -25.37 3.74
N PRO A 59 -8.33 -24.67 4.89
CA PRO A 59 -7.69 -23.36 5.02
C PRO A 59 -6.18 -23.44 4.76
N ILE A 60 -5.61 -22.31 4.32
CA ILE A 60 -4.17 -22.13 4.16
C ILE A 60 -3.72 -21.10 5.18
N GLU A 61 -2.96 -21.55 6.15
CA GLU A 61 -2.31 -20.71 7.17
C GLU A 61 -1.05 -20.06 6.61
N ASN A 62 -0.68 -18.88 7.16
CA ASN A 62 0.51 -18.12 6.79
C ASN A 62 0.61 -17.77 5.29
N ALA A 63 -0.49 -17.73 4.57
CA ALA A 63 -0.52 -17.16 3.22
C ALA A 63 -0.36 -15.62 3.32
N ALA A 64 0.53 -15.06 2.52
CA ALA A 64 0.68 -13.62 2.39
C ALA A 64 -0.41 -13.07 1.47
N VAL A 65 -1.22 -12.16 1.97
CA VAL A 65 -2.25 -11.42 1.21
C VAL A 65 -1.78 -9.98 1.10
N ILE A 66 -1.50 -9.56 -0.13
CA ILE A 66 -0.95 -8.24 -0.43
C ILE A 66 -2.04 -7.41 -1.11
N PHE A 67 -2.33 -6.26 -0.53
CA PHE A 67 -3.32 -5.32 -1.01
C PHE A 67 -2.62 -4.09 -1.60
N HIS A 68 -2.92 -3.77 -2.85
CA HIS A 68 -2.46 -2.58 -3.55
C HIS A 68 -3.65 -1.68 -3.85
N PRO A 69 -3.94 -0.67 -3.00
CA PRO A 69 -4.96 0.32 -3.32
C PRO A 69 -4.54 1.13 -4.54
N MET A 70 -5.44 1.20 -5.52
CA MET A 70 -5.20 1.90 -6.77
C MET A 70 -6.03 3.18 -6.82
N GLN A 71 -5.38 4.32 -7.07
CA GLN A 71 -6.05 5.57 -7.37
C GLN A 71 -5.86 5.88 -8.87
N GLY A 72 -6.80 5.42 -9.69
CA GLY A 72 -6.65 5.38 -11.15
C GLY A 72 -5.56 4.37 -11.54
N GLU A 73 -4.51 4.82 -12.22
CA GLU A 73 -3.35 4.00 -12.58
C GLU A 73 -2.23 4.03 -11.52
N LYS A 74 -2.36 4.88 -10.51
CA LYS A 74 -1.33 5.04 -9.48
C LYS A 74 -1.56 4.05 -8.34
N ASP A 75 -0.52 3.28 -8.02
CA ASP A 75 -0.41 2.46 -6.82
C ASP A 75 -0.09 3.38 -5.62
N GLU A 76 -0.91 3.32 -4.57
CA GLU A 76 -0.72 4.11 -3.34
C GLU A 76 0.14 3.39 -2.29
N GLY A 77 0.75 2.28 -2.67
CA GLY A 77 1.58 1.43 -1.82
C GLY A 77 0.97 0.06 -1.60
N ASN A 78 1.65 -0.76 -0.81
CA ASN A 78 1.21 -2.11 -0.52
C ASN A 78 1.07 -2.36 0.97
N MET A 79 0.11 -3.20 1.34
CA MET A 79 -0.10 -3.71 2.69
C MET A 79 -0.12 -5.23 2.63
N GLU A 80 0.78 -5.87 3.38
CA GLU A 80 0.85 -7.33 3.48
C GLU A 80 0.29 -7.79 4.82
N LEU A 81 -0.64 -8.72 4.77
CA LEU A 81 -1.19 -9.41 5.93
C LEU A 81 -1.02 -10.92 5.74
N LYS A 82 -0.92 -11.65 6.84
CA LYS A 82 -0.87 -13.12 6.82
C LYS A 82 -2.16 -13.73 7.33
N THR A 83 -2.55 -14.85 6.73
CA THR A 83 -3.70 -15.60 7.18
C THR A 83 -3.40 -16.36 8.48
N ASN A 84 -4.43 -16.45 9.33
CA ASN A 84 -4.42 -17.24 10.56
C ASN A 84 -4.62 -18.76 10.29
N GLU A 85 -4.79 -19.56 11.33
CA GLU A 85 -5.03 -21.02 11.26
C GLU A 85 -6.31 -21.37 10.47
N ASP A 86 -7.33 -20.49 10.51
CA ASP A 86 -8.57 -20.63 9.73
C ASP A 86 -8.42 -20.18 8.29
N GLY A 87 -7.22 -19.77 7.85
CA GLY A 87 -6.97 -19.24 6.52
C GLY A 87 -7.54 -17.84 6.31
N LYS A 88 -7.85 -17.10 7.37
CA LYS A 88 -8.51 -15.79 7.32
C LYS A 88 -7.56 -14.64 7.63
N THR A 89 -7.78 -13.51 6.97
CA THR A 89 -7.17 -12.22 7.29
C THR A 89 -8.20 -11.11 7.12
N ILE A 90 -8.03 -10.01 7.88
CA ILE A 90 -8.97 -8.88 7.88
C ILE A 90 -8.17 -7.60 7.70
N ILE A 91 -8.67 -6.72 6.82
CA ILE A 91 -8.18 -5.36 6.64
C ILE A 91 -9.35 -4.38 6.69
N ASP A 92 -9.17 -3.22 7.34
CA ASP A 92 -10.22 -2.22 7.60
C ASP A 92 -9.83 -0.78 7.21
N VAL A 93 -8.66 -0.61 6.60
CA VAL A 93 -8.12 0.71 6.25
C VAL A 93 -8.35 1.11 4.79
N LEU A 94 -8.97 0.26 3.98
CA LEU A 94 -9.17 0.49 2.56
C LEU A 94 -10.36 1.43 2.31
N PRO A 95 -10.20 2.52 1.51
CA PRO A 95 -11.29 3.44 1.24
C PRO A 95 -12.42 2.78 0.45
N ILE A 96 -13.68 3.07 0.84
CA ILE A 96 -14.85 2.65 0.06
C ILE A 96 -14.83 3.38 -1.30
N GLY A 97 -15.07 2.65 -2.37
CA GLY A 97 -15.01 3.13 -3.75
C GLY A 97 -13.66 2.94 -4.43
N ALA A 98 -12.60 2.58 -3.70
CA ALA A 98 -11.29 2.30 -4.28
C ALA A 98 -11.27 0.97 -5.04
N MET A 99 -10.42 0.89 -6.06
CA MET A 99 -10.00 -0.38 -6.66
C MET A 99 -8.78 -0.88 -5.89
N VAL A 100 -8.78 -2.16 -5.56
CA VAL A 100 -7.65 -2.80 -4.85
C VAL A 100 -7.21 -4.01 -5.65
N ARG A 101 -5.97 -4.00 -6.09
CA ARG A 101 -5.32 -5.18 -6.65
C ARG A 101 -4.86 -6.05 -5.50
N MET A 102 -5.39 -7.26 -5.41
CA MET A 102 -5.04 -8.22 -4.38
C MET A 102 -4.17 -9.31 -4.97
N GLN A 103 -3.05 -9.59 -4.30
CA GLN A 103 -2.16 -10.69 -4.62
C GLN A 103 -2.05 -11.64 -3.44
N VAL A 104 -2.15 -12.95 -3.69
CA VAL A 104 -1.98 -13.97 -2.65
C VAL A 104 -0.83 -14.88 -2.99
N ILE A 105 0.08 -15.04 -2.03
CA ILE A 105 1.26 -15.90 -2.14
C ILE A 105 1.24 -16.91 -0.99
N ALA A 106 1.24 -18.19 -1.31
CA ALA A 106 1.33 -19.28 -0.34
C ALA A 106 2.33 -20.33 -0.77
N LYS A 107 3.09 -20.88 0.20
CA LYS A 107 4.11 -21.89 -0.09
C LYS A 107 3.50 -23.15 -0.72
N GLY A 108 3.96 -23.51 -1.92
CA GLY A 108 3.51 -24.69 -2.65
C GLY A 108 2.21 -24.50 -3.43
N PHE A 109 1.80 -23.24 -3.63
CA PHE A 109 0.65 -22.86 -4.44
C PHE A 109 1.05 -21.88 -5.54
N GLN A 110 0.23 -21.78 -6.58
CA GLN A 110 0.39 -20.73 -7.59
C GLN A 110 0.02 -19.40 -7.00
N THR A 111 0.75 -18.33 -7.36
CA THR A 111 0.37 -16.97 -7.00
C THR A 111 -0.99 -16.65 -7.61
N PHE A 112 -1.88 -16.12 -6.79
CA PHE A 112 -3.18 -15.60 -7.22
C PHE A 112 -3.09 -14.08 -7.31
N GLY A 113 -3.77 -13.47 -8.28
CA GLY A 113 -3.90 -12.02 -8.40
C GLY A 113 -5.20 -11.66 -9.09
N ASP A 114 -5.93 -10.70 -8.51
CA ASP A 114 -7.19 -10.19 -9.05
C ASP A 114 -7.48 -8.79 -8.53
N ASP A 115 -8.32 -8.02 -9.25
CA ASP A 115 -8.69 -6.66 -8.92
C ASP A 115 -10.11 -6.62 -8.32
N TYR A 116 -10.25 -6.04 -7.13
CA TYR A 116 -11.50 -5.93 -6.40
C TYR A 116 -11.90 -4.47 -6.19
N LYS A 117 -13.16 -4.17 -6.44
CA LYS A 117 -13.74 -2.86 -6.09
C LYS A 117 -14.35 -2.93 -4.70
N ILE A 118 -13.97 -2.00 -3.83
CA ILE A 118 -14.53 -1.86 -2.49
C ILE A 118 -15.82 -1.06 -2.58
N ASP A 119 -16.96 -1.72 -2.71
CA ASP A 119 -18.26 -1.06 -2.87
C ASP A 119 -19.11 -1.04 -1.59
N LYS A 120 -18.72 -1.81 -0.57
CA LYS A 120 -19.45 -1.96 0.69
C LYS A 120 -18.55 -1.76 1.91
N ALA A 121 -19.18 -1.42 3.04
CA ALA A 121 -18.49 -1.28 4.31
C ALA A 121 -17.95 -2.61 4.85
N ASP A 122 -18.64 -3.73 4.55
CA ASP A 122 -18.22 -5.09 4.90
C ASP A 122 -18.22 -5.97 3.65
N MET A 123 -17.08 -6.59 3.36
CA MET A 123 -16.91 -7.53 2.24
C MET A 123 -16.22 -8.80 2.71
N ALA A 124 -16.70 -9.95 2.19
CA ALA A 124 -16.05 -11.24 2.37
C ALA A 124 -15.62 -11.77 1.00
N ILE A 125 -14.35 -12.17 0.90
CA ILE A 125 -13.73 -12.67 -0.34
C ILE A 125 -13.15 -14.05 -0.05
N GLU A 126 -13.58 -15.08 -0.80
CA GLU A 126 -13.03 -16.43 -0.73
C GLU A 126 -12.12 -16.67 -1.95
N ILE A 127 -10.89 -17.12 -1.71
CA ILE A 127 -9.91 -17.40 -2.75
C ILE A 127 -9.47 -18.85 -2.63
N ARG A 128 -9.52 -19.58 -3.76
CA ARG A 128 -9.09 -20.96 -3.87
C ARG A 128 -7.75 -21.04 -4.58
N MET A 129 -6.73 -21.49 -3.84
CA MET A 129 -5.35 -21.60 -4.32
C MET A 129 -5.11 -22.96 -4.96
N LYS A 130 -4.59 -22.95 -6.20
CA LYS A 130 -4.20 -24.14 -6.96
C LYS A 130 -2.74 -24.46 -6.73
N ARG A 131 -2.40 -25.74 -6.74
CA ARG A 131 -1.00 -26.18 -6.78
C ARG A 131 -0.43 -25.98 -8.18
N PRO A 132 0.88 -25.71 -8.31
CA PRO A 132 1.54 -25.72 -9.62
C PRO A 132 1.35 -27.10 -10.27
N GLY A 133 0.97 -27.12 -11.55
CA GLY A 133 0.99 -28.33 -12.35
C GLY A 133 2.42 -28.83 -12.56
N GLU A 134 2.56 -30.06 -13.07
CA GLU A 134 3.86 -30.60 -13.44
C GLU A 134 4.51 -29.71 -14.52
N GLN A 135 5.66 -29.18 -14.24
CA GLN A 135 6.47 -28.49 -15.23
C GLN A 135 7.27 -29.55 -16.01
N TYR A 136 6.85 -29.82 -17.23
CA TYR A 136 7.65 -30.62 -18.14
C TYR A 136 8.86 -29.77 -18.57
N SER A 137 10.04 -30.14 -18.06
CA SER A 137 11.29 -29.55 -18.55
C SER A 137 11.56 -30.04 -19.97
N ILE A 138 11.76 -29.12 -20.91
CA ILE A 138 12.16 -29.44 -22.30
C ILE A 138 13.46 -30.27 -22.31
N TYR A 139 14.30 -30.14 -21.30
CA TYR A 139 15.55 -30.92 -21.17
C TYR A 139 15.37 -32.42 -20.84
N LYS A 140 14.28 -32.80 -20.18
CA LYS A 140 13.99 -34.25 -19.96
C LYS A 140 13.58 -35.00 -21.23
N LYS A 141 13.10 -34.30 -22.26
CA LYS A 141 12.77 -34.90 -23.56
C LYS A 141 14.01 -35.33 -24.37
N HIS A 142 15.16 -34.69 -24.14
CA HIS A 142 16.42 -35.04 -24.83
C HIS A 142 17.12 -36.25 -24.26
N GLU A 143 17.02 -36.53 -22.96
CA GLU A 143 17.61 -37.73 -22.35
C GLU A 143 16.87 -39.02 -22.76
N ALA A 144 15.55 -38.95 -22.90
CA ALA A 144 14.75 -40.12 -23.34
C ALA A 144 14.92 -40.43 -24.84
N ALA A 145 15.42 -39.53 -25.66
CA ALA A 145 15.66 -39.76 -27.10
C ALA A 145 17.08 -40.28 -27.40
N GLN A 146 18.00 -40.30 -26.43
CA GLN A 146 19.38 -40.78 -26.62
C GLN A 146 19.64 -42.24 -26.16
N GLU A 147 18.70 -42.87 -25.48
CA GLU A 147 18.85 -44.30 -25.08
C GLU A 147 18.56 -45.31 -26.22
N GLY A 148 18.24 -44.83 -27.44
CA GLY A 148 17.94 -45.69 -28.58
C GLY A 148 19.02 -45.82 -29.67
N GLY A 149 20.20 -45.27 -29.49
CA GLY A 149 21.30 -45.27 -30.47
C GLY A 149 22.56 -45.94 -29.95
N LYS A 150 22.68 -47.28 -30.14
CA LYS A 150 23.92 -48.04 -30.03
C LYS A 150 24.90 -47.68 -31.15
N ASP A 151 26.19 -47.63 -30.77
CA ASP A 151 27.38 -47.79 -31.60
C ASP A 151 27.81 -46.65 -32.52
N ALA A 152 28.69 -45.81 -32.04
CA ALA A 152 29.83 -45.33 -32.82
C ALA A 152 30.96 -44.86 -31.86
N ALA A 153 32.16 -45.43 -32.09
CA ALA A 153 33.39 -45.29 -31.31
C ALA A 153 33.99 -43.87 -31.28
N PRO A 154 34.81 -43.53 -30.28
CA PRO A 154 35.30 -42.16 -30.08
C PRO A 154 36.43 -41.82 -31.08
N ALA A 155 36.23 -40.76 -31.85
CA ALA A 155 37.28 -40.11 -32.62
C ALA A 155 38.11 -39.17 -31.72
N LYS A 156 39.38 -39.43 -31.74
CA LYS A 156 40.54 -38.81 -31.06
C LYS A 156 40.62 -37.32 -31.33
N ALA A 157 40.74 -36.54 -30.29
CA ALA A 157 40.98 -35.12 -30.35
C ALA A 157 42.43 -34.82 -30.84
N PRO A 158 42.66 -33.77 -31.62
CA PRO A 158 44.01 -33.28 -31.85
C PRO A 158 44.43 -32.29 -30.76
N ASP A 159 45.57 -32.63 -30.17
CA ASP A 159 46.41 -31.81 -29.30
C ASP A 159 46.89 -30.55 -30.09
N SER A 160 46.68 -29.38 -29.51
CA SER A 160 47.31 -28.15 -29.98
C SER A 160 47.85 -27.34 -28.81
N SER A 161 49.01 -27.77 -28.35
CA SER A 161 49.90 -26.96 -27.52
C SER A 161 50.89 -26.19 -28.38
N ALA A 162 50.81 -24.83 -28.41
CA ALA A 162 51.96 -23.95 -28.63
C ALA A 162 51.66 -22.51 -28.15
N PRO A 163 52.53 -21.90 -27.32
CA PRO A 163 52.41 -20.50 -26.92
C PRO A 163 53.12 -19.58 -27.93
N PRO A 164 52.65 -18.35 -28.10
CA PRO A 164 53.37 -17.34 -28.92
C PRO A 164 54.46 -16.63 -28.10
N LYS A 165 55.54 -16.35 -28.79
CA LYS A 165 56.61 -15.45 -28.41
C LYS A 165 56.13 -14.00 -28.40
#